data_0310455d9148126f406fb7a110af2816
#
_entry.id   0310455d9148126f406fb7a110af2816
#
_cell.length_a   1.000
_cell.length_b   1.000
_cell.length_c   1.000
_cell.angle_alpha   90.00
_cell.angle_beta   90.00
_cell.angle_gamma   90.00
#
_symmetry.space_group_name_H-M   'P 1'
#
loop_
_entity.id
_entity.type
_entity.pdbx_description
1 polymer ?
#
loop_
_entity_poly.entity_id
_entity_poly.type
_entity_poly.pdbx_seq_one_letter_code
_entity_poly.pdbx_strand_id
1 'polypeptide(L)'
;MLSTQVRPLRADAKRNRELLLKVAVHAFSHKGPDVTLESIASEAGVGIGTLYRHFPTREALIEAAYRNELARLCAGVPELLRTMPADVALRTWMDRFIDYLATKRGMADALRMVIASGGNPHAQSRERLLEAVGSLLKAGADQGALRRDIDPADVMIGISGVSLAAGAPQQREQAGRLLDLLLDGLRYRPPDRRRRRAAQT
;
A
#
# COMPACT_ATOMS: atom_id res chain seq x y z
N MET A 1 15.53 26.29 33.94
CA MET A 1 16.09 26.22 32.59
C MET A 1 16.48 24.79 32.25
N LEU A 2 15.53 23.91 31.88
CA LEU A 2 15.80 22.53 31.44
C LEU A 2 14.61 22.07 30.56
N SER A 3 14.51 22.52 29.31
CA SER A 3 13.44 22.03 28.42
C SER A 3 13.79 22.00 26.93
N THR A 4 15.06 21.99 26.54
CA THR A 4 15.43 22.20 25.12
C THR A 4 16.11 20.98 24.44
N GLN A 5 16.38 19.87 25.12
CA GLN A 5 17.12 18.73 24.53
C GLN A 5 16.27 17.51 24.17
N VAL A 6 15.02 17.44 24.58
CA VAL A 6 14.16 16.24 24.34
C VAL A 6 13.56 16.20 22.93
N ARG A 7 13.41 17.32 22.28
CA ARG A 7 12.78 17.44 20.94
C ARG A 7 13.65 16.92 19.78
N PRO A 8 14.98 17.24 19.72
CA PRO A 8 15.85 16.71 18.67
C PRO A 8 16.00 15.18 18.72
N LEU A 9 16.25 14.60 19.90
CA LEU A 9 16.47 13.16 20.07
C LEU A 9 15.28 12.29 19.63
N ARG A 10 14.03 12.75 19.86
CA ARG A 10 12.83 12.04 19.40
C ARG A 10 12.64 12.11 17.88
N ALA A 11 12.97 13.24 17.28
CA ALA A 11 12.91 13.42 15.82
C ALA A 11 13.94 12.53 15.12
N ASP A 12 15.17 12.46 15.64
CA ASP A 12 16.23 11.61 15.11
C ASP A 12 15.90 10.13 15.27
N ALA A 13 15.34 9.72 16.41
CA ALA A 13 14.89 8.34 16.62
C ALA A 13 13.78 7.94 15.62
N LYS A 14 12.81 8.82 15.37
CA LYS A 14 11.76 8.59 14.38
C LYS A 14 12.36 8.49 12.98
N ARG A 15 13.22 9.40 12.59
CA ARG A 15 13.91 9.40 11.28
C ARG A 15 14.73 8.12 11.07
N ASN A 16 15.52 7.71 12.08
CA ASN A 16 16.29 6.49 12.01
C ASN A 16 15.40 5.26 11.85
N ARG A 17 14.27 5.20 12.58
CA ARG A 17 13.31 4.13 12.44
C ARG A 17 12.72 4.06 11.03
N GLU A 18 12.35 5.20 10.44
CA GLU A 18 11.81 5.28 9.07
C GLU A 18 12.84 4.83 8.03
N LEU A 19 14.12 5.25 8.19
CA LEU A 19 15.21 4.81 7.32
C LEU A 19 15.43 3.30 7.40
N LEU A 20 15.49 2.74 8.61
CA LEU A 20 15.60 1.29 8.83
C LEU A 20 14.47 0.52 8.18
N LEU A 21 13.22 0.97 8.31
CA LEU A 21 12.06 0.31 7.68
C LEU A 21 12.15 0.35 6.15
N LYS A 22 12.54 1.50 5.58
CA LYS A 22 12.69 1.65 4.12
C LYS A 22 13.77 0.71 3.57
N VAL A 23 14.94 0.69 4.20
CA VAL A 23 16.06 -0.18 3.78
C VAL A 23 15.69 -1.65 3.98
N ALA A 24 15.03 -2.00 5.08
CA ALA A 24 14.59 -3.37 5.36
C ALA A 24 13.61 -3.89 4.29
N VAL A 25 12.60 -3.08 3.89
CA VAL A 25 11.69 -3.44 2.79
C VAL A 25 12.48 -3.74 1.53
N HIS A 26 13.38 -2.85 1.11
CA HIS A 26 14.20 -3.04 -0.09
C HIS A 26 15.07 -4.30 0.01
N ALA A 27 15.76 -4.48 1.13
CA ALA A 27 16.65 -5.60 1.34
C ALA A 27 15.92 -6.95 1.31
N PHE A 28 14.84 -7.10 2.08
CA PHE A 28 14.06 -8.35 2.12
C PHE A 28 13.33 -8.64 0.81
N SER A 29 12.91 -7.61 0.06
CA SER A 29 12.20 -7.80 -1.22
C SER A 29 13.11 -8.21 -2.37
N HIS A 30 14.40 -7.80 -2.36
CA HIS A 30 15.31 -7.98 -3.49
C HIS A 30 16.48 -8.93 -3.21
N LYS A 31 16.96 -8.97 -1.96
CA LYS A 31 18.08 -9.82 -1.55
C LYS A 31 17.64 -11.09 -0.82
N GLY A 32 16.35 -11.20 -0.50
CA GLY A 32 15.76 -12.37 0.16
C GLY A 32 15.85 -12.34 1.69
N PRO A 33 15.42 -13.46 2.34
CA PRO A 33 15.30 -13.52 3.79
C PRO A 33 16.65 -13.58 4.51
N ASP A 34 17.75 -13.93 3.85
CA ASP A 34 19.07 -14.17 4.49
C ASP A 34 19.92 -12.90 4.66
N VAL A 35 19.41 -11.74 4.19
CA VAL A 35 20.11 -10.45 4.36
C VAL A 35 20.37 -10.15 5.84
N THR A 36 21.59 -9.76 6.22
CA THR A 36 21.96 -9.54 7.63
C THR A 36 21.41 -8.22 8.18
N LEU A 37 21.14 -8.18 9.48
CA LEU A 37 20.69 -6.95 10.14
C LEU A 37 21.79 -5.89 10.16
N GLU A 38 23.07 -6.32 10.20
CA GLU A 38 24.25 -5.47 10.09
C GLU A 38 24.29 -4.76 8.75
N SER A 39 24.01 -5.46 7.64
CA SER A 39 23.96 -4.85 6.31
C SER A 39 22.83 -3.84 6.19
N ILE A 40 21.65 -4.14 6.75
CA ILE A 40 20.51 -3.22 6.79
C ILE A 40 20.84 -1.97 7.60
N ALA A 41 21.45 -2.12 8.79
CA ALA A 41 21.85 -0.99 9.63
C ALA A 41 22.90 -0.10 8.94
N SER A 42 23.90 -0.73 8.31
CA SER A 42 24.94 -0.04 7.54
C SER A 42 24.36 0.75 6.35
N GLU A 43 23.47 0.11 5.55
CA GLU A 43 22.84 0.75 4.40
C GLU A 43 21.91 1.91 4.82
N ALA A 44 21.28 1.80 6.00
CA ALA A 44 20.45 2.86 6.59
C ALA A 44 21.29 3.99 7.26
N GLY A 45 22.60 3.85 7.35
CA GLY A 45 23.46 4.80 8.04
C GLY A 45 23.24 4.86 9.57
N VAL A 46 22.80 3.74 10.16
CA VAL A 46 22.42 3.63 11.58
C VAL A 46 23.27 2.56 12.26
N GLY A 47 23.72 2.83 13.47
CA GLY A 47 24.46 1.83 14.25
C GLY A 47 23.60 0.61 14.58
N ILE A 48 24.19 -0.59 14.55
CA ILE A 48 23.49 -1.86 14.85
C ILE A 48 22.80 -1.86 16.22
N GLY A 49 23.40 -1.25 17.24
CA GLY A 49 22.78 -1.09 18.56
C GLY A 49 21.51 -0.23 18.53
N THR A 50 21.42 0.72 17.61
CA THR A 50 20.20 1.52 17.40
C THR A 50 19.13 0.70 16.70
N LEU A 51 19.49 -0.15 15.73
CA LEU A 51 18.56 -1.08 15.10
C LEU A 51 17.92 -1.99 16.15
N TYR A 52 18.71 -2.66 16.99
CA TYR A 52 18.20 -3.55 18.03
C TYR A 52 17.33 -2.86 19.10
N ARG A 53 17.58 -1.57 19.39
CA ARG A 53 16.67 -0.79 20.26
C ARG A 53 15.30 -0.57 19.64
N HIS A 54 15.21 -0.42 18.31
CA HIS A 54 13.95 -0.25 17.59
C HIS A 54 13.25 -1.57 17.28
N PHE A 55 14.04 -2.59 16.95
CA PHE A 55 13.58 -3.90 16.50
C PHE A 55 14.42 -4.98 17.18
N PRO A 56 13.96 -5.51 18.33
CA PRO A 56 14.73 -6.46 19.13
C PRO A 56 15.07 -7.76 18.41
N THR A 57 14.24 -8.16 17.44
CA THR A 57 14.45 -9.37 16.64
C THR A 57 14.35 -9.06 15.15
N ARG A 58 14.84 -9.99 14.34
CA ARG A 58 14.70 -9.95 12.88
C ARG A 58 13.23 -9.94 12.45
N GLU A 59 12.44 -10.81 13.06
CA GLU A 59 11.01 -10.95 12.80
C GLU A 59 10.27 -9.65 13.12
N ALA A 60 10.63 -8.97 14.21
CA ALA A 60 10.07 -7.66 14.57
C ALA A 60 10.37 -6.59 13.52
N LEU A 61 11.57 -6.60 12.92
CA LEU A 61 11.92 -5.69 11.82
C LEU A 61 11.12 -6.01 10.55
N ILE A 62 11.04 -7.29 10.16
CA ILE A 62 10.28 -7.73 8.97
C ILE A 62 8.81 -7.35 9.10
N GLU A 63 8.19 -7.68 10.23
CA GLU A 63 6.79 -7.36 10.50
C GLU A 63 6.53 -5.85 10.48
N ALA A 64 7.39 -5.07 11.15
CA ALA A 64 7.27 -3.62 11.17
C ALA A 64 7.47 -3.00 9.78
N ALA A 65 8.40 -3.50 8.99
CA ALA A 65 8.65 -3.06 7.62
C ALA A 65 7.41 -3.30 6.73
N TYR A 66 6.86 -4.49 6.76
CA TYR A 66 5.65 -4.84 6.01
C TYR A 66 4.42 -4.01 6.44
N ARG A 67 4.18 -3.89 7.76
CA ARG A 67 3.07 -3.08 8.30
C ARG A 67 3.21 -1.60 7.96
N ASN A 68 4.45 -1.10 7.88
CA ASN A 68 4.69 0.29 7.50
C ASN A 68 4.32 0.56 6.04
N GLU A 69 4.60 -0.36 5.11
CA GLU A 69 4.19 -0.20 3.71
C GLU A 69 2.66 -0.17 3.56
N LEU A 70 1.95 -1.06 4.26
CA LEU A 70 0.49 -1.01 4.31
C LEU A 70 -0.03 0.31 4.88
N ALA A 71 0.57 0.76 6.00
CA ALA A 71 0.17 2.02 6.64
C ALA A 71 0.38 3.22 5.72
N ARG A 72 1.49 3.29 4.99
CA ARG A 72 1.77 4.36 4.01
C ARG A 72 0.76 4.38 2.87
N LEU A 73 0.42 3.20 2.34
CA LEU A 73 -0.59 3.06 1.29
C LEU A 73 -1.95 3.60 1.73
N CYS A 74 -2.42 3.19 2.92
CA CYS A 74 -3.72 3.62 3.45
C CYS A 74 -3.71 5.10 3.88
N ALA A 75 -2.66 5.55 4.57
CA ALA A 75 -2.54 6.94 5.04
C ALA A 75 -2.39 7.95 3.89
N GLY A 76 -2.04 7.52 2.68
CA GLY A 76 -1.96 8.38 1.51
C GLY A 76 -3.32 8.82 0.93
N VAL A 77 -4.43 8.16 1.32
CA VAL A 77 -5.77 8.43 0.74
C VAL A 77 -6.25 9.86 0.96
N PRO A 78 -6.20 10.45 2.17
CA PRO A 78 -6.64 11.83 2.38
C PRO A 78 -5.88 12.83 1.52
N GLU A 79 -4.58 12.65 1.33
CA GLU A 79 -3.75 13.53 0.50
C GLU A 79 -4.11 13.41 -0.98
N LEU A 80 -4.35 12.19 -1.48
CA LEU A 80 -4.82 11.99 -2.84
C LEU A 80 -6.15 12.71 -3.09
N LEU A 81 -7.13 12.55 -2.19
CA LEU A 81 -8.44 13.19 -2.28
C LEU A 81 -8.38 14.71 -2.14
N ARG A 82 -7.37 15.24 -1.47
CA ARG A 82 -7.15 16.70 -1.35
C ARG A 82 -6.56 17.31 -2.61
N THR A 83 -5.76 16.56 -3.37
CA THR A 83 -4.92 17.08 -4.45
C THR A 83 -5.45 16.77 -5.85
N MET A 84 -6.40 15.85 -5.99
CA MET A 84 -6.91 15.44 -7.31
C MET A 84 -8.37 14.97 -7.25
N PRO A 85 -9.09 14.90 -8.40
CA PRO A 85 -10.43 14.31 -8.49
C PRO A 85 -10.43 12.87 -7.98
N ALA A 86 -11.55 12.43 -7.39
CA ALA A 86 -11.61 11.16 -6.67
C ALA A 86 -11.40 9.92 -7.57
N ASP A 87 -11.80 9.96 -8.83
CA ASP A 87 -11.53 8.88 -9.79
C ASP A 87 -10.03 8.79 -10.15
N VAL A 88 -9.35 9.94 -10.28
CA VAL A 88 -7.89 10.00 -10.48
C VAL A 88 -7.15 9.55 -9.21
N ALA A 89 -7.66 9.93 -8.03
CA ALA A 89 -7.14 9.50 -6.74
C ALA A 89 -7.23 7.97 -6.59
N LEU A 90 -8.38 7.38 -6.94
CA LEU A 90 -8.57 5.93 -6.93
C LEU A 90 -7.61 5.24 -7.90
N ARG A 91 -7.47 5.76 -9.13
CA ARG A 91 -6.54 5.21 -10.12
C ARG A 91 -5.08 5.23 -9.63
N THR A 92 -4.66 6.36 -9.06
CA THR A 92 -3.33 6.52 -8.47
C THR A 92 -3.11 5.56 -7.29
N TRP A 93 -4.13 5.38 -6.46
CA TRP A 93 -4.08 4.43 -5.36
C TRP A 93 -3.99 2.98 -5.84
N MET A 94 -4.71 2.61 -6.92
CA MET A 94 -4.61 1.28 -7.55
C MET A 94 -3.19 0.96 -8.00
N ASP A 95 -2.47 1.92 -8.61
CA ASP A 95 -1.07 1.75 -8.98
C ASP A 95 -0.18 1.48 -7.77
N ARG A 96 -0.34 2.28 -6.72
CA ARG A 96 0.40 2.10 -5.46
C ARG A 96 0.10 0.75 -4.80
N PHE A 97 -1.13 0.27 -4.93
CA PHE A 97 -1.51 -1.05 -4.42
C PHE A 97 -0.84 -2.20 -5.19
N ILE A 98 -0.70 -2.09 -6.52
CA ILE A 98 0.10 -3.05 -7.33
C ILE A 98 1.55 -3.09 -6.83
N ASP A 99 2.16 -1.93 -6.57
CA ASP A 99 3.54 -1.84 -6.06
C ASP A 99 3.66 -2.46 -4.65
N TYR A 100 2.67 -2.22 -3.79
CA TYR A 100 2.57 -2.87 -2.48
C TYR A 100 2.47 -4.40 -2.59
N LEU A 101 1.66 -4.92 -3.54
CA LEU A 101 1.55 -6.36 -3.77
C LEU A 101 2.84 -6.96 -4.33
N ALA A 102 3.59 -6.22 -5.16
CA ALA A 102 4.91 -6.63 -5.63
C ALA A 102 5.90 -6.73 -4.47
N THR A 103 5.94 -5.72 -3.60
CA THR A 103 6.74 -5.72 -2.37
C THR A 103 6.38 -6.90 -1.47
N LYS A 104 5.09 -7.17 -1.26
CA LYS A 104 4.61 -8.32 -0.47
C LYS A 104 5.11 -9.65 -1.05
N ARG A 105 5.08 -9.82 -2.38
CA ARG A 105 5.61 -11.02 -3.04
C ARG A 105 7.12 -11.15 -2.84
N GLY A 106 7.87 -10.05 -3.01
CA GLY A 106 9.32 -10.04 -2.78
C GLY A 106 9.71 -10.40 -1.33
N MET A 107 8.86 -10.04 -0.36
CA MET A 107 9.06 -10.35 1.05
C MET A 107 8.45 -11.70 1.49
N ALA A 108 7.91 -12.52 0.59
CA ALA A 108 7.11 -13.70 0.95
C ALA A 108 7.86 -14.69 1.87
N ASP A 109 9.14 -14.93 1.61
CA ASP A 109 9.96 -15.84 2.42
C ASP A 109 10.21 -15.28 3.82
N ALA A 110 10.55 -14.00 3.91
CA ALA A 110 10.74 -13.31 5.18
C ALA A 110 9.43 -13.28 6.01
N LEU A 111 8.29 -13.05 5.37
CA LEU A 111 6.99 -13.07 6.03
C LEU A 111 6.60 -14.48 6.52
N ARG A 112 6.99 -15.54 5.78
CA ARG A 112 6.78 -16.92 6.25
C ARG A 112 7.57 -17.21 7.53
N MET A 113 8.78 -16.69 7.68
CA MET A 113 9.56 -16.82 8.93
C MET A 113 8.85 -16.14 10.11
N VAL A 114 8.27 -14.95 9.92
CA VAL A 114 7.49 -14.25 10.96
C VAL A 114 6.28 -15.10 11.38
N ILE A 115 5.56 -15.67 10.42
CA ILE A 115 4.39 -16.53 10.71
C ILE A 115 4.83 -17.79 11.47
N ALA A 116 5.93 -18.43 11.06
CA ALA A 116 6.47 -19.62 11.72
C ALA A 116 6.90 -19.34 13.18
N SER A 117 7.32 -18.10 13.49
CA SER A 117 7.64 -17.68 14.87
C SER A 117 6.41 -17.23 15.68
N GLY A 118 5.19 -17.42 15.17
CA GLY A 118 3.94 -17.07 15.86
C GLY A 118 3.47 -15.63 15.61
N GLY A 119 4.15 -14.85 14.76
CA GLY A 119 3.74 -13.51 14.37
C GLY A 119 2.55 -13.51 13.39
N ASN A 120 1.84 -12.40 13.33
CA ASN A 120 0.74 -12.19 12.38
C ASN A 120 0.92 -10.87 11.62
N PRO A 121 1.81 -10.83 10.61
CA PRO A 121 2.08 -9.60 9.85
C PRO A 121 0.85 -9.11 9.10
N HIS A 122 -0.12 -9.99 8.81
CA HIS A 122 -1.33 -9.67 8.04
C HIS A 122 -2.52 -9.23 8.89
N ALA A 123 -2.36 -9.16 10.22
CA ALA A 123 -3.43 -8.69 11.10
C ALA A 123 -3.98 -7.35 10.62
N GLN A 124 -5.31 -7.23 10.52
CA GLN A 124 -6.03 -6.02 10.10
C GLN A 124 -5.70 -5.50 8.68
N SER A 125 -4.86 -6.20 7.89
CA SER A 125 -4.48 -5.71 6.56
C SER A 125 -5.68 -5.58 5.63
N ARG A 126 -6.57 -6.58 5.64
CA ARG A 126 -7.78 -6.58 4.79
C ARG A 126 -8.73 -5.45 5.16
N GLU A 127 -8.99 -5.27 6.44
CA GLU A 127 -9.89 -4.24 6.96
C GLU A 127 -9.41 -2.83 6.57
N ARG A 128 -8.13 -2.52 6.82
CA ARG A 128 -7.53 -1.23 6.47
C ARG A 128 -7.55 -0.94 4.97
N LEU A 129 -7.34 -1.95 4.14
CA LEU A 129 -7.40 -1.79 2.68
C LEU A 129 -8.84 -1.54 2.21
N LEU A 130 -9.82 -2.25 2.76
CA LEU A 130 -11.25 -2.03 2.45
C LEU A 130 -11.71 -0.63 2.86
N GLU A 131 -11.28 -0.14 4.03
CA GLU A 131 -11.56 1.22 4.49
C GLU A 131 -10.96 2.27 3.53
N ALA A 132 -9.71 2.08 3.10
CA ALA A 132 -9.04 2.97 2.16
C ALA A 132 -9.77 3.05 0.81
N VAL A 133 -10.10 1.90 0.21
CA VAL A 133 -10.87 1.83 -1.05
C VAL A 133 -12.26 2.40 -0.87
N GLY A 134 -12.95 2.05 0.22
CA GLY A 134 -14.29 2.56 0.52
C GLY A 134 -14.33 4.08 0.60
N SER A 135 -13.31 4.70 1.20
CA SER A 135 -13.18 6.16 1.28
C SER A 135 -13.03 6.80 -0.11
N LEU A 136 -12.23 6.19 -1.01
CA LEU A 136 -12.03 6.65 -2.38
C LEU A 136 -13.32 6.49 -3.22
N LEU A 137 -13.98 5.34 -3.12
CA LEU A 137 -15.24 5.07 -3.81
C LEU A 137 -16.36 6.04 -3.35
N LYS A 138 -16.47 6.24 -2.03
CA LYS A 138 -17.44 7.20 -1.47
C LYS A 138 -17.20 8.60 -2.00
N ALA A 139 -15.96 9.09 -1.96
CA ALA A 139 -15.62 10.41 -2.48
C ALA A 139 -15.95 10.54 -3.98
N GLY A 140 -15.65 9.52 -4.79
CA GLY A 140 -15.97 9.50 -6.21
C GLY A 140 -17.47 9.47 -6.49
N ALA A 141 -18.23 8.76 -5.69
CA ALA A 141 -19.70 8.72 -5.78
C ALA A 141 -20.34 10.07 -5.38
N ASP A 142 -19.79 10.72 -4.35
CA ASP A 142 -20.26 12.05 -3.90
C ASP A 142 -19.93 13.14 -4.94
N GLN A 143 -18.82 13.02 -5.67
CA GLN A 143 -18.46 13.88 -6.81
C GLN A 143 -19.22 13.52 -8.11
N GLY A 144 -19.98 12.43 -8.14
CA GLY A 144 -20.66 11.94 -9.36
C GLY A 144 -19.72 11.35 -10.42
N ALA A 145 -18.43 11.13 -10.08
CA ALA A 145 -17.43 10.56 -10.97
C ALA A 145 -17.46 9.02 -10.99
N LEU A 146 -17.90 8.40 -9.90
CA LEU A 146 -17.99 6.95 -9.76
C LEU A 146 -19.42 6.49 -9.44
N ARG A 147 -19.71 5.24 -9.75
CA ARG A 147 -20.98 4.56 -9.40
C ARG A 147 -21.09 4.42 -7.88
N ARG A 148 -22.35 4.36 -7.39
CA ARG A 148 -22.66 4.22 -5.96
C ARG A 148 -22.84 2.79 -5.49
N ASP A 149 -23.00 1.84 -6.44
CA ASP A 149 -23.37 0.43 -6.22
C ASP A 149 -22.14 -0.50 -6.23
N ILE A 150 -20.96 0.00 -5.88
CA ILE A 150 -19.70 -0.75 -5.91
C ILE A 150 -19.31 -1.20 -4.51
N ASP A 151 -19.09 -2.50 -4.35
CA ASP A 151 -18.49 -3.05 -3.14
C ASP A 151 -16.97 -2.85 -3.16
N PRO A 152 -16.38 -2.24 -2.11
CA PRO A 152 -14.92 -2.12 -1.99
C PRO A 152 -14.18 -3.46 -2.12
N ALA A 153 -14.78 -4.58 -1.69
CA ALA A 153 -14.17 -5.90 -1.80
C ALA A 153 -14.03 -6.35 -3.25
N ASP A 154 -15.01 -6.04 -4.12
CA ASP A 154 -14.96 -6.38 -5.55
C ASP A 154 -13.80 -5.63 -6.23
N VAL A 155 -13.62 -4.34 -5.91
CA VAL A 155 -12.49 -3.54 -6.42
C VAL A 155 -11.17 -4.14 -5.97
N MET A 156 -11.05 -4.53 -4.70
CA MET A 156 -9.84 -5.15 -4.17
C MET A 156 -9.51 -6.48 -4.86
N ILE A 157 -10.53 -7.31 -5.11
CA ILE A 157 -10.37 -8.57 -5.86
C ILE A 157 -9.94 -8.28 -7.29
N GLY A 158 -10.57 -7.32 -7.96
CA GLY A 158 -10.23 -6.92 -9.32
C GLY A 158 -8.76 -6.47 -9.46
N ILE A 159 -8.29 -5.57 -8.59
CA ILE A 159 -6.89 -5.12 -8.58
C ILE A 159 -5.93 -6.28 -8.25
N SER A 160 -6.30 -7.14 -7.30
CA SER A 160 -5.50 -8.32 -6.96
C SER A 160 -5.39 -9.29 -8.14
N GLY A 161 -6.47 -9.48 -8.90
CA GLY A 161 -6.48 -10.25 -10.14
C GLY A 161 -5.54 -9.66 -11.21
N VAL A 162 -5.55 -8.35 -11.41
CA VAL A 162 -4.60 -7.65 -12.29
C VAL A 162 -3.16 -7.89 -11.82
N SER A 163 -2.88 -7.76 -10.53
CA SER A 163 -1.55 -7.99 -9.98
C SER A 163 -1.08 -9.45 -10.12
N LEU A 164 -1.99 -10.40 -10.09
CA LEU A 164 -1.66 -11.81 -10.29
C LEU A 164 -1.37 -12.12 -11.76
N ALA A 165 -2.16 -11.56 -12.68
CA ALA A 165 -2.07 -11.82 -14.13
C ALA A 165 -0.94 -11.02 -14.80
N ALA A 166 -0.65 -9.81 -14.35
CA ALA A 166 0.29 -8.87 -14.95
C ALA A 166 1.21 -8.19 -13.91
N GLY A 167 1.61 -8.93 -12.89
CA GLY A 167 2.39 -8.39 -11.77
C GLY A 167 3.91 -8.46 -11.92
N ALA A 168 4.43 -9.02 -13.00
CA ALA A 168 5.85 -8.99 -13.29
C ALA A 168 6.30 -7.57 -13.72
N PRO A 169 7.54 -7.14 -13.41
CA PRO A 169 8.02 -5.79 -13.77
C PRO A 169 7.87 -5.48 -15.27
N GLN A 170 8.08 -6.47 -16.14
CA GLN A 170 7.96 -6.35 -17.60
C GLN A 170 6.50 -6.15 -18.06
N GLN A 171 5.53 -6.47 -17.22
CA GLN A 171 4.10 -6.36 -17.50
C GLN A 171 3.46 -5.11 -16.86
N ARG A 172 4.27 -4.19 -16.32
CA ARG A 172 3.77 -3.01 -15.59
C ARG A 172 2.83 -2.14 -16.44
N GLU A 173 3.13 -1.95 -17.73
CA GLU A 173 2.27 -1.22 -18.66
C GLU A 173 0.94 -1.96 -18.91
N GLN A 174 0.99 -3.29 -19.03
CA GLN A 174 -0.21 -4.11 -19.18
C GLN A 174 -1.09 -4.02 -17.93
N ALA A 175 -0.49 -4.10 -16.73
CA ALA A 175 -1.21 -3.88 -15.49
C ALA A 175 -1.89 -2.51 -15.48
N GLY A 176 -1.20 -1.44 -15.91
CA GLY A 176 -1.76 -0.10 -16.03
C GLY A 176 -3.02 -0.07 -16.92
N ARG A 177 -2.95 -0.64 -18.12
CA ARG A 177 -4.12 -0.71 -19.02
C ARG A 177 -5.29 -1.50 -18.43
N LEU A 178 -5.02 -2.59 -17.71
CA LEU A 178 -6.06 -3.36 -17.02
C LEU A 178 -6.71 -2.57 -15.88
N LEU A 179 -5.92 -1.77 -15.15
CA LEU A 179 -6.45 -0.87 -14.12
C LEU A 179 -7.29 0.25 -14.73
N ASP A 180 -6.94 0.76 -15.92
CA ASP A 180 -7.75 1.74 -16.65
C ASP A 180 -9.11 1.15 -17.05
N LEU A 181 -9.12 -0.09 -17.57
CA LEU A 181 -10.36 -0.81 -17.88
C LEU A 181 -11.22 -1.02 -16.63
N LEU A 182 -10.61 -1.37 -15.50
CA LEU A 182 -11.32 -1.51 -14.23
C LEU A 182 -11.93 -0.17 -13.79
N LEU A 183 -11.16 0.91 -13.83
CA LEU A 183 -11.63 2.25 -13.49
C LEU A 183 -12.77 2.71 -14.39
N ASP A 184 -12.70 2.45 -15.71
CA ASP A 184 -13.77 2.81 -16.64
C ASP A 184 -15.08 2.09 -16.31
N GLY A 185 -15.01 0.84 -15.83
CA GLY A 185 -16.17 0.11 -15.31
C GLY A 185 -16.76 0.71 -14.03
N LEU A 186 -15.95 1.41 -13.23
CA LEU A 186 -16.37 2.07 -11.99
C LEU A 186 -16.90 3.48 -12.21
N ARG A 187 -16.63 4.12 -13.36
CA ARG A 187 -17.08 5.46 -13.66
C ARG A 187 -18.59 5.50 -13.92
N TYR A 188 -19.27 6.47 -13.30
CA TYR A 188 -20.68 6.67 -13.53
C TYR A 188 -20.92 7.19 -14.95
N ARG A 189 -21.69 6.46 -15.74
CA ARG A 189 -22.26 6.93 -17.01
C ARG A 189 -23.76 7.00 -16.85
N PRO A 190 -24.38 8.20 -16.88
CA PRO A 190 -25.82 8.28 -16.88
C PRO A 190 -26.38 7.50 -18.08
N PRO A 191 -27.45 6.73 -17.91
CA PRO A 191 -28.06 5.98 -19.01
C PRO A 191 -28.42 6.96 -20.14
N ASP A 192 -28.04 6.62 -21.37
CA ASP A 192 -28.34 7.44 -22.56
C ASP A 192 -29.86 7.58 -22.70
N ARG A 193 -30.36 8.79 -22.44
CA ARG A 193 -31.79 9.12 -22.52
C ARG A 193 -32.37 8.87 -23.91
N ARG A 194 -31.52 8.82 -24.97
CA ARG A 194 -31.96 8.54 -26.35
C ARG A 194 -32.34 7.07 -26.57
N ARG A 195 -31.68 6.10 -25.91
CA ARG A 195 -32.01 4.68 -26.04
C ARG A 195 -33.35 4.29 -25.37
N ARG A 196 -33.74 5.01 -24.31
CA ARG A 196 -35.08 4.72 -23.67
C ARG A 196 -36.27 5.20 -24.51
N ARG A 197 -36.10 6.23 -25.37
CA ARG A 197 -37.18 6.69 -26.27
C ARG A 197 -37.37 5.74 -27.48
N ALA A 198 -36.28 5.15 -27.98
CA ALA A 198 -36.35 4.22 -29.12
C ALA A 198 -36.91 2.82 -28.74
N ALA A 199 -36.95 2.44 -27.48
CA ALA A 199 -37.52 1.17 -27.01
C ALA A 199 -39.00 1.29 -26.57
N GLN A 200 -39.59 2.48 -26.67
CA GLN A 200 -41.02 2.75 -26.34
C GLN A 200 -41.84 3.14 -27.57
N THR A 201 -41.25 3.04 -28.78
CA THR A 201 -41.93 3.18 -30.07
C THR A 201 -41.94 1.86 -30.81
#